data_4996d341fd6a25b0b08a1df0029f1ff8
#
_entry.id   4996d341fd6a25b0b08a1df0029f1ff8
#
_cell.length_a   1.000
_cell.length_b   1.000
_cell.length_c   1.000
_cell.angle_alpha   90.00
_cell.angle_beta   90.00
_cell.angle_gamma   90.00
#
_symmetry.space_group_name_H-M   'P 1'
#
loop_
_entity.id
_entity.type
_entity.pdbx_description
1 polymer ?
#
loop_
_entity_poly.entity_id
_entity_poly.type
_entity_poly.pdbx_seq_one_letter_code
_entity_poly.pdbx_strand_id
1 'polypeptide(L)'
;IDGGNTWDTTGIQFPVPSSKMVNKLLIHPTYTDSLFAATDERIMISPDGGQTWSIAQNSSGSNLIGRFRDIEFKPDNPNVLYAVKQTTGSSEVFKSTDRGLSWFSSNNGISIVNRNRPLIAVTPANPDVVYVLFCKNDYSFHGLYKSTDNAASWTLQSDSPNILGRATDGTGTGGQ
;
A
#
# COMPACT_ATOMS: atom_id res chain seq x y z
N ILE A 1 21.77 13.65 -13.13
CA ILE A 1 20.33 14.04 -13.09
C ILE A 1 20.19 15.20 -14.08
N ASP A 2 19.41 14.97 -15.13
CA ASP A 2 19.31 15.87 -16.27
C ASP A 2 17.87 16.40 -16.49
N GLY A 3 17.02 16.31 -15.46
CA GLY A 3 15.63 16.75 -15.51
C GLY A 3 14.72 15.89 -16.39
N GLY A 4 15.11 14.62 -16.62
CA GLY A 4 14.33 13.68 -17.43
C GLY A 4 14.61 13.75 -18.94
N ASN A 5 15.73 14.35 -19.33
CA ASN A 5 16.15 14.37 -20.73
C ASN A 5 16.65 12.99 -21.20
N THR A 6 17.19 12.19 -20.29
CA THR A 6 17.59 10.80 -20.55
C THR A 6 16.99 9.84 -19.52
N TRP A 7 16.75 8.61 -19.95
CA TRP A 7 16.18 7.55 -19.13
C TRP A 7 16.93 6.26 -19.32
N ASP A 8 17.36 5.64 -18.23
CA ASP A 8 18.00 4.33 -18.22
C ASP A 8 17.03 3.26 -17.68
N THR A 9 17.31 2.01 -17.99
CA THR A 9 16.56 0.88 -17.43
C THR A 9 16.90 0.68 -15.97
N THR A 10 15.91 0.29 -15.16
CA THR A 10 16.10 -0.11 -13.75
C THR A 10 16.11 -1.63 -13.61
N GLY A 11 16.52 -2.13 -12.45
CA GLY A 11 16.47 -3.56 -12.14
C GLY A 11 15.06 -4.11 -11.92
N ILE A 12 14.00 -3.27 -11.89
CA ILE A 12 12.62 -3.75 -11.87
C ILE A 12 12.16 -4.00 -13.30
N GLN A 13 12.05 -5.27 -13.66
CA GLN A 13 11.59 -5.67 -14.98
C GLN A 13 10.44 -6.69 -14.85
N PHE A 14 9.38 -6.49 -15.61
CA PHE A 14 8.32 -7.46 -15.79
C PHE A 14 8.30 -7.89 -17.25
N PRO A 15 8.31 -9.22 -17.53
CA PRO A 15 8.22 -9.70 -18.90
C PRO A 15 6.94 -9.19 -19.58
N VAL A 16 7.06 -8.71 -20.80
CA VAL A 16 5.90 -8.49 -21.67
C VAL A 16 5.50 -9.86 -22.24
N PRO A 17 4.28 -10.32 -22.10
CA PRO A 17 3.02 -9.67 -21.77
C PRO A 17 2.49 -9.93 -20.33
N SER A 18 3.31 -9.91 -19.30
CA SER A 18 2.88 -10.28 -17.94
C SER A 18 1.77 -9.38 -17.36
N SER A 19 1.52 -8.21 -17.96
CA SER A 19 0.56 -7.19 -17.47
C SER A 19 0.78 -6.79 -16.00
N LYS A 20 2.00 -6.94 -15.48
CA LYS A 20 2.38 -6.53 -14.12
C LYS A 20 2.73 -5.06 -14.09
N MET A 21 2.45 -4.41 -12.97
CA MET A 21 2.64 -2.97 -12.80
C MET A 21 3.42 -2.66 -11.52
N VAL A 22 4.10 -1.51 -11.55
CA VAL A 22 4.48 -0.78 -10.35
C VAL A 22 3.29 0.12 -10.00
N ASN A 23 2.64 -0.17 -8.89
CA ASN A 23 1.45 0.55 -8.45
C ASN A 23 1.80 1.87 -7.77
N LYS A 24 2.90 1.90 -7.01
CA LYS A 24 3.43 3.09 -6.35
C LYS A 24 4.93 3.01 -6.17
N LEU A 25 5.58 4.14 -6.34
CA LEU A 25 7.00 4.34 -6.09
C LEU A 25 7.16 5.44 -5.04
N LEU A 26 7.94 5.20 -4.00
CA LEU A 26 8.32 6.17 -2.99
C LEU A 26 9.83 6.38 -3.00
N ILE A 27 10.25 7.63 -2.76
CA ILE A 27 11.63 8.01 -2.48
C ILE A 27 11.71 8.34 -1.01
N HIS A 28 12.72 7.80 -0.31
CA HIS A 28 12.92 8.13 1.11
C HIS A 28 13.23 9.64 1.27
N PRO A 29 12.53 10.36 2.14
CA PRO A 29 12.62 11.83 2.20
C PRO A 29 14.00 12.35 2.62
N THR A 30 14.82 11.52 3.28
CA THR A 30 16.18 11.89 3.74
C THR A 30 17.27 11.19 2.92
N TYR A 31 17.06 9.92 2.58
CA TYR A 31 18.01 9.09 1.81
C TYR A 31 17.49 8.92 0.39
N THR A 32 17.78 9.87 -0.49
CA THR A 32 17.18 9.99 -1.83
C THR A 32 17.52 8.83 -2.78
N ASP A 33 18.56 8.05 -2.45
CA ASP A 33 18.89 6.82 -3.18
C ASP A 33 18.09 5.59 -2.69
N SER A 34 17.36 5.72 -1.57
CA SER A 34 16.50 4.65 -1.08
C SER A 34 15.10 4.76 -1.69
N LEU A 35 14.75 3.77 -2.51
CA LEU A 35 13.48 3.69 -3.21
C LEU A 35 12.66 2.49 -2.74
N PHE A 36 11.35 2.64 -2.77
CA PHE A 36 10.39 1.58 -2.41
C PHE A 36 9.33 1.48 -3.49
N ALA A 37 9.11 0.29 -4.02
CA ALA A 37 8.11 0.06 -5.05
C ALA A 37 7.08 -0.98 -4.61
N ALA A 38 5.82 -0.58 -4.53
CA ALA A 38 4.68 -1.49 -4.42
C ALA A 38 4.30 -1.98 -5.81
N THR A 39 4.33 -3.29 -6.01
CA THR A 39 4.11 -3.89 -7.33
C THR A 39 2.98 -4.93 -7.30
N ASP A 40 2.58 -5.41 -8.47
CA ASP A 40 1.60 -6.49 -8.58
C ASP A 40 2.10 -7.86 -8.06
N GLU A 41 3.37 -7.96 -7.65
CA GLU A 41 3.94 -9.22 -7.18
C GLU A 41 4.56 -9.13 -5.79
N ARG A 42 5.04 -7.95 -5.37
CA ARG A 42 5.84 -7.80 -4.15
C ARG A 42 6.10 -6.34 -3.80
N ILE A 43 6.68 -6.09 -2.63
CA ILE A 43 7.35 -4.84 -2.33
C ILE A 43 8.83 -4.99 -2.66
N MET A 44 9.40 -4.04 -3.41
CA MET A 44 10.80 -3.98 -3.79
C MET A 44 11.47 -2.79 -3.11
N ILE A 45 12.74 -2.95 -2.72
CA ILE A 45 13.55 -1.94 -2.05
C ILE A 45 14.85 -1.78 -2.82
N SER A 46 15.20 -0.54 -3.14
CA SER A 46 16.51 -0.19 -3.71
C SER A 46 17.26 0.72 -2.73
N PRO A 47 18.53 0.45 -2.44
CA PRO A 47 19.39 1.34 -1.65
C PRO A 47 20.23 2.31 -2.48
N ASP A 48 20.21 2.22 -3.83
CA ASP A 48 21.19 2.77 -4.75
C ASP A 48 20.57 3.51 -5.96
N GLY A 49 19.43 4.17 -5.75
CA GLY A 49 18.78 4.96 -6.79
C GLY A 49 18.10 4.12 -7.88
N GLY A 50 17.78 2.85 -7.60
CA GLY A 50 17.10 1.96 -8.53
C GLY A 50 18.03 1.09 -9.38
N GLN A 51 19.34 1.09 -9.10
CA GLN A 51 20.30 0.25 -9.82
C GLN A 51 20.12 -1.23 -9.44
N THR A 52 20.01 -1.50 -8.14
CA THR A 52 19.69 -2.84 -7.62
C THR A 52 18.43 -2.84 -6.78
N TRP A 53 17.73 -3.97 -6.76
CA TRP A 53 16.48 -4.15 -6.03
C TRP A 53 16.46 -5.47 -5.27
N SER A 54 16.01 -5.42 -4.03
CA SER A 54 15.75 -6.57 -3.17
C SER A 54 14.25 -6.70 -2.88
N ILE A 55 13.82 -7.91 -2.51
CA ILE A 55 12.43 -8.16 -2.12
C ILE A 55 12.30 -7.95 -0.62
N ALA A 56 11.30 -7.20 -0.18
CA ALA A 56 10.92 -7.07 1.22
C ALA A 56 10.54 -8.44 1.81
N GLN A 57 10.79 -8.63 3.10
CA GLN A 57 10.50 -9.88 3.79
C GLN A 57 9.26 -9.74 4.69
N ASN A 58 8.60 -10.85 4.98
CA ASN A 58 7.63 -10.91 6.06
C ASN A 58 8.34 -11.15 7.41
N SER A 59 7.58 -11.13 8.49
CA SER A 59 8.12 -11.33 9.86
C SER A 59 8.79 -12.68 10.11
N SER A 60 8.62 -13.66 9.24
CA SER A 60 9.31 -14.95 9.30
C SER A 60 10.60 -15.01 8.46
N GLY A 61 11.00 -13.89 7.83
CA GLY A 61 12.19 -13.81 6.97
C GLY A 61 11.98 -14.37 5.55
N SER A 62 10.75 -14.69 5.18
CA SER A 62 10.42 -15.11 3.81
C SER A 62 10.05 -13.92 2.94
N ASN A 63 10.24 -14.02 1.63
CA ASN A 63 9.85 -12.99 0.69
C ASN A 63 8.36 -12.61 0.82
N LEU A 64 8.08 -11.33 0.94
CA LEU A 64 6.72 -10.80 1.02
C LEU A 64 6.11 -10.71 -0.37
N ILE A 65 5.35 -11.73 -0.74
CA ILE A 65 4.76 -11.89 -2.07
C ILE A 65 3.28 -11.50 -2.06
N GLY A 66 2.83 -10.87 -3.13
CA GLY A 66 1.45 -10.49 -3.36
C GLY A 66 1.31 -9.16 -4.11
N ARG A 67 0.09 -8.84 -4.49
CA ARG A 67 -0.22 -7.58 -5.17
C ARG A 67 -0.34 -6.44 -4.16
N PHE A 68 0.67 -5.59 -4.09
CA PHE A 68 0.66 -4.39 -3.25
C PHE A 68 0.16 -3.20 -4.05
N ARG A 69 -0.96 -2.61 -3.60
CA ARG A 69 -1.65 -1.52 -4.29
C ARG A 69 -1.12 -0.16 -3.92
N ASP A 70 -0.70 -0.02 -2.66
CA ASP A 70 -0.29 1.26 -2.12
C ASP A 70 0.73 1.08 -0.99
N ILE A 71 1.57 2.09 -0.79
CA ILE A 71 2.61 2.15 0.23
C ILE A 71 2.81 3.60 0.65
N GLU A 72 2.92 3.87 1.96
CA GLU A 72 3.12 5.21 2.51
C GLU A 72 4.16 5.20 3.63
N PHE A 73 4.93 6.28 3.75
CA PHE A 73 5.74 6.55 4.93
C PHE A 73 4.88 7.12 6.07
N LYS A 74 5.23 6.80 7.31
CA LYS A 74 4.78 7.58 8.46
C LYS A 74 5.37 8.99 8.35
N PRO A 75 4.55 10.06 8.40
CA PRO A 75 5.02 11.41 8.05
C PRO A 75 6.15 11.99 8.91
N ASP A 76 6.22 11.63 10.20
CA ASP A 76 7.23 12.09 11.13
C ASP A 76 8.39 11.10 11.34
N ASN A 77 8.25 9.87 10.80
CA ASN A 77 9.27 8.82 10.92
C ASN A 77 9.28 7.91 9.69
N PRO A 78 10.06 8.22 8.66
CA PRO A 78 10.10 7.44 7.42
C PRO A 78 10.77 6.06 7.56
N ASN A 79 11.27 5.68 8.74
CA ASN A 79 11.64 4.29 9.01
C ASN A 79 10.41 3.39 9.18
N VAL A 80 9.23 3.99 9.43
CA VAL A 80 7.95 3.29 9.52
C VAL A 80 7.21 3.46 8.20
N LEU A 81 6.76 2.34 7.62
CA LEU A 81 5.98 2.31 6.41
C LEU A 81 4.71 1.48 6.63
N TYR A 82 3.69 1.84 5.87
CA TYR A 82 2.43 1.12 5.77
C TYR A 82 2.23 0.69 4.34
N ALA A 83 1.68 -0.49 4.12
CA ALA A 83 1.35 -0.97 2.79
C ALA A 83 0.04 -1.76 2.80
N VAL A 84 -0.62 -1.82 1.66
CA VAL A 84 -1.85 -2.59 1.51
C VAL A 84 -1.72 -3.60 0.37
N LYS A 85 -2.03 -4.85 0.70
CA LYS A 85 -2.02 -5.98 -0.23
C LYS A 85 -3.43 -6.30 -0.70
N GLN A 86 -3.62 -6.33 -1.99
CA GLN A 86 -4.87 -6.77 -2.60
C GLN A 86 -4.91 -8.29 -2.72
N THR A 87 -5.89 -8.89 -2.08
CA THR A 87 -6.29 -10.28 -2.27
C THR A 87 -7.81 -10.31 -2.28
N THR A 88 -8.41 -10.86 -3.32
CA THR A 88 -9.89 -10.90 -3.44
C THR A 88 -10.51 -11.55 -2.22
N GLY A 89 -11.38 -10.81 -1.54
CA GLY A 89 -12.08 -11.25 -0.33
C GLY A 89 -11.30 -11.14 0.96
N SER A 90 -9.95 -10.96 0.92
CA SER A 90 -9.09 -10.98 2.10
C SER A 90 -7.92 -10.01 2.03
N SER A 91 -8.11 -8.84 1.43
CA SER A 91 -7.07 -7.80 1.38
C SER A 91 -6.59 -7.38 2.78
N GLU A 92 -5.31 -7.03 2.90
CA GLU A 92 -4.64 -6.84 4.19
C GLU A 92 -3.84 -5.54 4.24
N VAL A 93 -3.70 -5.02 5.46
CA VAL A 93 -2.75 -3.96 5.81
C VAL A 93 -1.48 -4.58 6.38
N PHE A 94 -0.34 -4.04 5.98
CA PHE A 94 0.98 -4.38 6.49
C PHE A 94 1.68 -3.15 7.04
N LYS A 95 2.53 -3.35 8.04
CA LYS A 95 3.39 -2.33 8.62
C LYS A 95 4.83 -2.81 8.68
N SER A 96 5.77 -1.91 8.41
CA SER A 96 7.19 -2.07 8.67
C SER A 96 7.65 -1.02 9.67
N THR A 97 8.66 -1.33 10.48
CA THR A 97 9.32 -0.41 11.42
C THR A 97 10.84 -0.33 11.21
N ASP A 98 11.34 -0.93 10.15
CA ASP A 98 12.75 -1.09 9.83
C ASP A 98 13.09 -0.67 8.38
N ARG A 99 12.48 0.40 7.91
CA ARG A 99 12.64 0.93 6.56
C ARG A 99 12.22 -0.07 5.47
N GLY A 100 11.13 -0.79 5.71
CA GLY A 100 10.54 -1.68 4.71
C GLY A 100 11.26 -3.03 4.54
N LEU A 101 12.30 -3.32 5.34
CA LEU A 101 13.04 -4.59 5.23
C LEU A 101 12.18 -5.77 5.66
N SER A 102 11.48 -5.63 6.80
CA SER A 102 10.52 -6.63 7.26
C SER A 102 9.14 -6.04 7.51
N TRP A 103 8.11 -6.84 7.27
CA TRP A 103 6.72 -6.46 7.34
C TRP A 103 5.89 -7.45 8.13
N PHE A 104 4.95 -6.94 8.90
CA PHE A 104 3.99 -7.74 9.64
C PHE A 104 2.56 -7.30 9.34
N SER A 105 1.63 -8.23 9.40
CA SER A 105 0.20 -8.00 9.21
C SER A 105 -0.34 -7.10 10.33
N SER A 106 -1.16 -6.11 9.99
CA SER A 106 -1.67 -5.08 10.88
C SER A 106 -3.17 -4.86 10.64
N ASN A 107 -3.99 -5.86 10.97
CA ASN A 107 -5.42 -5.91 10.63
C ASN A 107 -6.36 -5.96 11.85
N ASN A 108 -5.85 -5.74 13.06
CA ASN A 108 -6.67 -5.81 14.29
C ASN A 108 -7.80 -4.76 14.26
N GLY A 109 -9.06 -5.22 14.32
CA GLY A 109 -10.25 -4.36 14.24
C GLY A 109 -10.81 -4.18 12.81
N ILE A 110 -10.14 -4.67 11.77
CA ILE A 110 -10.70 -4.67 10.41
C ILE A 110 -11.51 -5.95 10.18
N SER A 111 -12.74 -5.83 9.68
CA SER A 111 -13.55 -6.99 9.28
C SER A 111 -12.80 -7.84 8.26
N ILE A 112 -12.72 -9.15 8.49
CA ILE A 112 -11.89 -10.08 7.70
C ILE A 112 -12.54 -10.56 6.40
N VAL A 113 -13.81 -10.22 6.14
CA VAL A 113 -14.58 -10.77 5.03
C VAL A 113 -14.81 -9.74 3.92
N ASN A 114 -14.82 -10.20 2.68
CA ASN A 114 -15.23 -9.44 1.49
C ASN A 114 -14.44 -8.15 1.25
N ARG A 115 -13.15 -8.13 1.60
CA ARG A 115 -12.24 -6.98 1.39
C ARG A 115 -11.50 -7.11 0.08
N ASN A 116 -11.52 -6.03 -0.71
CA ASN A 116 -10.81 -5.93 -1.96
C ASN A 116 -10.31 -4.50 -2.18
N ARG A 117 -9.43 -4.28 -3.16
CA ARG A 117 -8.89 -2.98 -3.60
C ARG A 117 -8.63 -1.99 -2.45
N PRO A 118 -7.67 -2.27 -1.57
CA PRO A 118 -7.34 -1.39 -0.46
C PRO A 118 -6.59 -0.15 -0.96
N LEU A 119 -6.84 0.99 -0.29
CA LEU A 119 -6.06 2.22 -0.39
C LEU A 119 -5.72 2.69 1.01
N ILE A 120 -4.54 3.26 1.20
CA ILE A 120 -4.07 3.77 2.48
C ILE A 120 -3.77 5.26 2.40
N ALA A 121 -3.98 5.98 3.49
CA ALA A 121 -3.66 7.39 3.58
C ALA A 121 -3.12 7.75 4.95
N VAL A 122 -2.15 8.65 4.98
CA VAL A 122 -1.52 9.23 6.17
C VAL A 122 -1.58 10.75 6.10
N THR A 123 -1.36 11.43 7.22
CA THR A 123 -1.34 12.89 7.27
C THR A 123 -0.23 13.42 8.20
N PRO A 124 0.53 14.44 7.78
CA PRO A 124 1.51 15.08 8.66
C PRO A 124 0.87 15.87 9.81
N ALA A 125 -0.42 16.23 9.71
CA ALA A 125 -1.13 16.95 10.77
C ALA A 125 -1.29 16.11 12.05
N ASN A 126 -1.36 14.79 11.91
CA ASN A 126 -1.31 13.83 13.02
C ASN A 126 -0.67 12.53 12.53
N PRO A 127 0.64 12.38 12.70
CA PRO A 127 1.40 11.27 12.12
C PRO A 127 1.00 9.88 12.62
N ASP A 128 0.33 9.78 13.76
CA ASP A 128 -0.15 8.50 14.31
C ASP A 128 -1.47 8.03 13.68
N VAL A 129 -2.12 8.94 12.94
CA VAL A 129 -3.38 8.64 12.27
C VAL A 129 -3.13 8.04 10.89
N VAL A 130 -3.75 6.89 10.67
CA VAL A 130 -3.74 6.20 9.38
C VAL A 130 -5.18 5.86 9.00
N TYR A 131 -5.52 6.05 7.75
CA TYR A 131 -6.80 5.62 7.19
C TYR A 131 -6.58 4.51 6.17
N VAL A 132 -7.50 3.56 6.13
CA VAL A 132 -7.56 2.56 5.06
C VAL A 132 -9.00 2.44 4.57
N LEU A 133 -9.15 2.42 3.26
CA LEU A 133 -10.42 2.20 2.57
C LEU A 133 -10.36 0.84 1.87
N PHE A 134 -11.46 0.09 1.96
CA PHE A 134 -11.64 -1.14 1.18
C PHE A 134 -12.91 -1.07 0.32
N CYS A 135 -12.83 -1.71 -0.84
CA CYS A 135 -14.03 -2.11 -1.59
C CYS A 135 -14.46 -3.53 -1.18
N LYS A 136 -15.68 -3.90 -1.54
CA LYS A 136 -16.14 -5.29 -1.60
C LYS A 136 -15.65 -5.97 -2.90
N ASN A 137 -15.93 -7.25 -3.05
CA ASN A 137 -15.57 -7.99 -4.28
C ASN A 137 -16.34 -7.51 -5.52
N ASP A 138 -17.51 -6.94 -5.34
CA ASP A 138 -18.32 -6.29 -6.39
C ASP A 138 -17.91 -4.83 -6.66
N TYR A 139 -16.81 -4.37 -6.03
CA TYR A 139 -16.27 -3.00 -6.09
C TYR A 139 -17.16 -1.94 -5.42
N SER A 140 -18.20 -2.30 -4.70
CA SER A 140 -18.93 -1.38 -3.83
C SER A 140 -18.10 -1.05 -2.58
N PHE A 141 -18.51 -0.01 -1.86
CA PHE A 141 -17.83 0.42 -0.62
C PHE A 141 -17.94 -0.65 0.47
N HIS A 142 -16.81 -1.12 0.98
CA HIS A 142 -16.76 -2.03 2.12
C HIS A 142 -16.70 -1.27 3.43
N GLY A 143 -15.81 -0.27 3.52
CA GLY A 143 -15.65 0.54 4.71
C GLY A 143 -14.39 1.39 4.68
N LEU A 144 -14.47 2.49 5.42
CA LEU A 144 -13.36 3.35 5.79
C LEU A 144 -13.00 3.07 7.25
N TYR A 145 -11.76 2.68 7.48
CA TYR A 145 -11.22 2.42 8.82
C TYR A 145 -10.17 3.46 9.17
N LYS A 146 -10.09 3.78 10.46
CA LYS A 146 -9.11 4.70 11.03
C LYS A 146 -8.33 4.01 12.13
N SER A 147 -7.04 4.21 12.14
CA SER A 147 -6.15 3.95 13.27
C SER A 147 -5.71 5.28 13.87
N THR A 148 -5.50 5.33 15.18
CA THR A 148 -4.91 6.45 15.91
C THR A 148 -3.66 6.03 16.70
N ASP A 149 -3.18 4.81 16.45
CA ASP A 149 -2.10 4.15 17.17
C ASP A 149 -1.05 3.56 16.19
N ASN A 150 -0.77 4.28 15.10
CA ASN A 150 0.21 3.86 14.10
C ASN A 150 -0.14 2.52 13.43
N ALA A 151 -1.40 2.31 13.10
CA ALA A 151 -1.91 1.09 12.51
C ALA A 151 -1.81 -0.16 13.42
N ALA A 152 -1.70 -0.02 14.74
CA ALA A 152 -1.73 -1.18 15.64
C ALA A 152 -3.16 -1.74 15.80
N SER A 153 -4.17 -0.86 15.77
CA SER A 153 -5.58 -1.24 15.76
C SER A 153 -6.41 -0.30 14.87
N TRP A 154 -7.59 -0.76 14.48
CA TRP A 154 -8.46 -0.06 13.54
C TRP A 154 -9.89 0.02 14.04
N THR A 155 -10.53 1.15 13.80
CA THR A 155 -11.95 1.39 14.09
C THR A 155 -12.66 1.74 12.80
N LEU A 156 -13.79 1.07 12.54
CA LEU A 156 -14.67 1.40 11.42
C LEU A 156 -15.23 2.82 11.61
N GLN A 157 -15.02 3.68 10.63
CA GLN A 157 -15.54 5.05 10.62
C GLN A 157 -16.85 5.13 9.83
N SER A 158 -16.93 4.41 8.73
CA SER A 158 -18.11 4.39 7.86
C SER A 158 -18.08 3.16 6.96
N ASP A 159 -19.25 2.58 6.71
CA ASP A 159 -19.51 1.54 5.71
C ASP A 159 -20.75 1.86 4.85
N SER A 160 -21.35 3.03 5.08
CA SER A 160 -22.54 3.53 4.42
C SER A 160 -22.56 5.06 4.43
N PRO A 161 -23.14 5.73 3.39
CA PRO A 161 -23.61 5.16 2.13
C PRO A 161 -22.45 4.61 1.25
N ASN A 162 -22.78 3.93 0.14
CA ASN A 162 -21.77 3.49 -0.81
C ASN A 162 -21.14 4.68 -1.55
N ILE A 163 -20.09 5.25 -0.98
CA ILE A 163 -19.38 6.43 -1.54
C ILE A 163 -18.62 6.12 -2.85
N LEU A 164 -18.52 4.85 -3.23
CA LEU A 164 -17.90 4.41 -4.48
C LEU A 164 -18.93 4.07 -5.57
N GLY A 165 -20.23 4.21 -5.26
CA GLY A 165 -21.32 4.02 -6.21
C GLY A 165 -21.32 5.10 -7.30
N ARG A 166 -21.80 4.73 -8.50
CA ARG A 166 -21.92 5.68 -9.63
C ARG A 166 -23.13 6.57 -9.56
N ALA A 167 -24.18 6.16 -8.86
CA ALA A 167 -25.39 6.94 -8.67
C ALA A 167 -25.27 7.89 -7.48
N THR A 168 -25.99 9.02 -7.53
CA THR A 168 -26.00 10.04 -6.47
C THR A 168 -26.53 9.52 -5.13
N ASP A 169 -27.32 8.45 -5.16
CA ASP A 169 -27.86 7.75 -3.97
C ASP A 169 -26.90 6.66 -3.43
N GLY A 170 -25.68 6.55 -4.02
CA GLY A 170 -24.70 5.54 -3.66
C GLY A 170 -24.99 4.15 -4.21
N THR A 171 -25.98 3.99 -5.08
CA THR A 171 -26.26 2.72 -5.76
C THR A 171 -25.37 2.51 -6.99
N GLY A 172 -25.35 1.27 -7.49
CA GLY A 172 -24.52 0.88 -8.62
C GLY A 172 -23.13 0.41 -8.22
N THR A 173 -22.53 -0.41 -9.09
CA THR A 173 -21.15 -0.89 -8.89
C THR A 173 -20.16 0.24 -9.16
N GLY A 174 -19.28 0.50 -8.20
CA GLY A 174 -18.23 1.50 -8.33
C GLY A 174 -17.21 1.10 -9.40
N GLY A 175 -16.83 2.05 -10.25
CA GLY A 175 -15.68 1.91 -11.13
C GLY A 175 -14.47 2.57 -10.47
N GLN A 176 -13.57 1.79 -9.95
CA GLN A 176 -12.22 2.22 -9.54
C GLN A 176 -11.21 1.38 -10.32
#